data_92f6e36a1b9faee860795aebf8d5a87e
#
_entry.id   92f6e36a1b9faee860795aebf8d5a87e
#
_cell.length_a   1.000
_cell.length_b   1.000
_cell.length_c   1.000
_cell.angle_alpha   90.00
_cell.angle_beta   90.00
_cell.angle_gamma   90.00
#
_symmetry.space_group_name_H-M   'P 1'
#
loop_
_entity.id
_entity.type
_entity.pdbx_description
1 polymer ?
#
loop_
_entity_poly.entity_id
_entity_poly.type
_entity_poly.pdbx_seq_one_letter_code
_entity_poly.pdbx_strand_id
1 'polypeptide(L)'
;MEGSILRAYISENIEKAQRENIPSAVSKFLDSVSLSAASALARSTAGRFIFWGGFEGAERVVMLSIPDYIESDDPNEIFTVYSDECPLSAVRIEKDRFSDIGHRDYLGAVMGLGLTRESVGDICVQPDGCDIIALPNAAKYIEDNLTGAGRATLKAKQIPLEEVRAPQVNTKETSITVASPRLDAVAGEIFSLSRSAAAQAIALSLIHISEPTRH
;
A
#
# COMPACT_ATOMS: atom_id res chain seq x y z
N MET A 1 19.19 -12.48 -4.26
CA MET A 1 18.17 -13.40 -4.79
C MET A 1 16.83 -12.70 -5.01
N GLU A 2 16.32 -11.94 -4.05
CA GLU A 2 15.02 -11.21 -4.18
C GLU A 2 14.96 -10.21 -5.34
N GLY A 3 16.01 -9.44 -5.60
CA GLY A 3 16.03 -8.47 -6.70
C GLY A 3 15.95 -9.08 -8.10
N SER A 4 16.44 -10.30 -8.31
CA SER A 4 16.32 -10.99 -9.60
C SER A 4 14.90 -11.53 -9.84
N ILE A 5 14.24 -11.99 -8.79
CA ILE A 5 12.86 -12.47 -8.83
C ILE A 5 11.92 -11.30 -9.10
N LEU A 6 12.08 -10.18 -8.40
CA LEU A 6 11.28 -8.98 -8.61
C LEU A 6 11.43 -8.46 -10.05
N ARG A 7 12.66 -8.44 -10.60
CA ARG A 7 12.88 -8.05 -12.01
C ARG A 7 12.17 -8.97 -12.98
N ALA A 8 12.19 -10.28 -12.75
CA ALA A 8 11.48 -11.24 -13.60
C ALA A 8 9.96 -10.97 -13.57
N TYR A 9 9.36 -10.77 -12.40
CA TYR A 9 7.96 -10.42 -12.27
C TYR A 9 7.59 -9.13 -13.00
N ILE A 10 8.41 -8.09 -12.88
CA ILE A 10 8.18 -6.82 -13.56
C ILE A 10 8.29 -6.99 -15.08
N SER A 11 9.31 -7.70 -15.56
CA SER A 11 9.48 -7.95 -17.00
C SER A 11 8.31 -8.73 -17.58
N GLU A 12 7.87 -9.80 -16.90
CA GLU A 12 6.70 -10.58 -17.31
C GLU A 12 5.43 -9.73 -17.38
N ASN A 13 5.25 -8.84 -16.39
CA ASN A 13 4.12 -7.93 -16.34
C ASN A 13 4.12 -6.93 -17.51
N ILE A 14 5.28 -6.37 -17.85
CA ILE A 14 5.45 -5.48 -19.00
C ILE A 14 5.14 -6.22 -20.30
N GLU A 15 5.72 -7.42 -20.47
CA GLU A 15 5.47 -8.24 -21.64
C GLU A 15 4.00 -8.62 -21.78
N LYS A 16 3.32 -8.92 -20.67
CA LYS A 16 1.87 -9.20 -20.66
C LYS A 16 1.08 -7.98 -21.12
N ALA A 17 1.34 -6.81 -20.53
CA ALA A 17 0.64 -5.58 -20.88
C ALA A 17 0.81 -5.22 -22.37
N GLN A 18 2.02 -5.39 -22.90
CA GLN A 18 2.32 -5.15 -24.32
C GLN A 18 1.68 -6.16 -25.26
N ARG A 19 1.75 -7.47 -24.90
CA ARG A 19 1.22 -8.56 -25.73
C ARG A 19 -0.30 -8.55 -25.78
N GLU A 20 -0.95 -8.36 -24.64
CA GLU A 20 -2.40 -8.42 -24.50
C GLU A 20 -3.04 -7.03 -24.72
N ASN A 21 -2.23 -5.98 -24.76
CA ASN A 21 -2.65 -4.60 -24.95
C ASN A 21 -3.73 -4.17 -23.92
N ILE A 22 -3.53 -4.55 -22.65
CA ILE A 22 -4.38 -4.24 -21.50
C ILE A 22 -3.52 -3.77 -20.32
N PRO A 23 -4.09 -3.01 -19.36
CA PRO A 23 -3.40 -2.73 -18.09
C PRO A 23 -3.04 -4.03 -17.38
N SER A 24 -1.85 -4.11 -16.84
CA SER A 24 -1.40 -5.29 -16.10
C SER A 24 -0.70 -4.89 -14.81
N ALA A 25 -0.80 -5.72 -13.78
CA ALA A 25 -0.22 -5.43 -12.47
C ALA A 25 0.72 -6.54 -12.00
N VAL A 26 1.78 -6.17 -11.31
CA VAL A 26 2.59 -7.12 -10.52
C VAL A 26 1.69 -7.70 -9.43
N SER A 27 1.52 -9.03 -9.41
CA SER A 27 0.58 -9.73 -8.54
C SER A 27 1.06 -9.83 -7.10
N LYS A 28 1.56 -8.71 -6.56
CA LYS A 28 1.96 -8.56 -5.15
C LYS A 28 2.07 -7.11 -4.73
N PHE A 29 1.76 -6.83 -3.47
CA PHE A 29 2.08 -5.55 -2.85
C PHE A 29 3.57 -5.44 -2.59
N LEU A 30 4.13 -4.29 -2.94
CA LEU A 30 5.53 -3.97 -2.73
C LEU A 30 5.73 -3.42 -1.30
N ASP A 31 6.77 -3.88 -0.63
CA ASP A 31 7.30 -3.23 0.57
C ASP A 31 8.23 -2.06 0.17
N SER A 32 8.72 -1.29 1.15
CA SER A 32 9.57 -0.12 0.89
C SER A 32 10.85 -0.45 0.11
N VAL A 33 11.44 -1.62 0.33
CA VAL A 33 12.65 -2.07 -0.37
C VAL A 33 12.33 -2.45 -1.81
N SER A 34 11.30 -3.27 -1.99
CA SER A 34 10.81 -3.70 -3.30
C SER A 34 10.30 -2.52 -4.13
N LEU A 35 9.61 -1.55 -3.49
CA LEU A 35 9.14 -0.32 -4.13
C LEU A 35 10.31 0.52 -4.66
N SER A 36 11.38 0.69 -3.87
CA SER A 36 12.58 1.40 -4.31
C SER A 36 13.23 0.73 -5.52
N ALA A 37 13.35 -0.60 -5.49
CA ALA A 37 13.89 -1.37 -6.60
C ALA A 37 13.00 -1.32 -7.85
N ALA A 38 11.67 -1.45 -7.68
CA ALA A 38 10.69 -1.34 -8.76
C ALA A 38 10.68 0.05 -9.40
N SER A 39 10.74 1.11 -8.58
CA SER A 39 10.84 2.50 -9.05
C SER A 39 12.12 2.76 -9.85
N ALA A 40 13.26 2.21 -9.41
CA ALA A 40 14.51 2.32 -10.15
C ALA A 40 14.44 1.59 -11.49
N LEU A 41 13.81 0.42 -11.53
CA LEU A 41 13.63 -0.36 -12.75
C LEU A 41 12.65 0.34 -13.72
N ALA A 42 11.53 0.86 -13.22
CA ALA A 42 10.56 1.62 -14.01
C ALA A 42 11.20 2.82 -14.71
N ARG A 43 12.09 3.56 -14.03
CA ARG A 43 12.85 4.68 -14.64
C ARG A 43 13.84 4.27 -15.73
N SER A 44 14.30 3.02 -15.71
CA SER A 44 15.29 2.50 -16.69
C SER A 44 14.65 1.67 -17.81
N THR A 45 13.36 1.43 -17.76
CA THR A 45 12.62 0.59 -18.70
C THR A 45 11.66 1.47 -19.49
N ALA A 46 11.56 1.27 -20.81
CA ALA A 46 10.57 1.94 -21.63
C ALA A 46 9.16 1.43 -21.27
N GLY A 47 8.22 2.36 -21.06
CA GLY A 47 6.83 2.06 -20.71
C GLY A 47 6.28 3.02 -19.67
N ARG A 48 4.96 2.98 -19.49
CA ARG A 48 4.25 3.76 -18.46
C ARG A 48 3.95 2.88 -17.25
N PHE A 49 4.35 3.37 -16.09
CA PHE A 49 4.21 2.64 -14.83
C PHE A 49 3.55 3.52 -13.78
N ILE A 50 2.59 2.96 -13.07
CA ILE A 50 1.89 3.61 -11.96
C ILE A 50 2.03 2.73 -10.72
N PHE A 51 2.29 3.34 -9.57
CA PHE A 51 2.26 2.66 -8.26
C PHE A 51 0.96 3.01 -7.56
N TRP A 52 0.14 2.01 -7.28
CA TRP A 52 -1.21 2.21 -6.78
C TRP A 52 -1.59 1.23 -5.67
N GLY A 53 -2.22 1.73 -4.63
CA GLY A 53 -2.64 0.95 -3.47
C GLY A 53 -4.14 0.96 -3.21
N GLY A 54 -4.95 1.42 -4.19
CA GLY A 54 -6.41 1.44 -4.10
C GLY A 54 -7.01 2.76 -3.60
N PHE A 55 -6.22 3.64 -3.01
CA PHE A 55 -6.61 4.98 -2.59
C PHE A 55 -5.39 5.91 -2.54
N GLU A 56 -5.64 7.22 -2.49
CA GLU A 56 -4.57 8.23 -2.41
C GLU A 56 -3.83 8.15 -1.06
N GLY A 57 -2.50 8.13 -1.11
CA GLY A 57 -1.64 8.04 0.08
C GLY A 57 -1.46 6.63 0.65
N ALA A 58 -1.88 5.58 -0.08
CA ALA A 58 -1.62 4.20 0.32
C ALA A 58 -0.12 3.92 0.48
N GLU A 59 0.25 3.26 1.58
CA GLU A 59 1.65 2.90 1.86
C GLU A 59 2.09 1.65 1.10
N ARG A 60 1.18 0.72 0.92
CA ARG A 60 1.41 -0.52 0.19
C ARG A 60 0.80 -0.44 -1.19
N VAL A 61 1.62 -0.62 -2.20
CA VAL A 61 1.23 -0.43 -3.59
C VAL A 61 1.58 -1.64 -4.45
N VAL A 62 0.84 -1.84 -5.51
CA VAL A 62 1.22 -2.68 -6.64
C VAL A 62 1.80 -1.81 -7.75
N MET A 63 2.64 -2.37 -8.60
CA MET A 63 3.14 -1.70 -9.80
C MET A 63 2.26 -2.09 -10.98
N LEU A 64 1.72 -1.10 -11.65
CA LEU A 64 0.92 -1.23 -12.86
C LEU A 64 1.81 -0.94 -14.07
N SER A 65 1.60 -1.68 -15.16
CA SER A 65 2.10 -1.39 -16.50
C SER A 65 0.93 -0.99 -17.37
N ILE A 66 0.96 0.22 -17.93
CA ILE A 66 -0.15 0.82 -18.67
C ILE A 66 0.24 0.92 -20.16
N PRO A 67 -0.57 0.37 -21.08
CA PRO A 67 -0.38 0.55 -22.50
C PRO A 67 -0.45 2.02 -22.93
N ASP A 68 0.35 2.39 -23.92
CA ASP A 68 0.52 3.80 -24.35
C ASP A 68 -0.76 4.44 -24.91
N TYR A 69 -1.71 3.65 -25.43
CA TYR A 69 -2.97 4.17 -25.96
C TYR A 69 -3.97 4.60 -24.86
N ILE A 70 -3.74 4.22 -23.60
CA ILE A 70 -4.56 4.67 -22.47
C ILE A 70 -4.03 6.02 -22.02
N GLU A 71 -4.81 7.07 -22.21
CA GLU A 71 -4.36 8.45 -21.95
C GLU A 71 -4.34 8.79 -20.46
N SER A 72 -5.24 8.19 -19.65
CA SER A 72 -5.33 8.47 -18.21
C SER A 72 -4.15 7.91 -17.42
N ASP A 73 -3.71 8.67 -16.42
CA ASP A 73 -2.79 8.24 -15.38
C ASP A 73 -3.52 7.96 -14.03
N ASP A 74 -4.84 8.13 -13.97
CA ASP A 74 -5.64 7.79 -12.79
C ASP A 74 -6.07 6.31 -12.84
N PRO A 75 -5.58 5.45 -11.94
CA PRO A 75 -5.98 4.06 -11.89
C PRO A 75 -7.49 3.85 -11.70
N ASN A 76 -8.19 4.77 -11.02
CA ASN A 76 -9.62 4.65 -10.82
C ASN A 76 -10.37 4.83 -12.15
N GLU A 77 -9.95 5.78 -12.98
CA GLU A 77 -10.51 5.94 -14.33
C GLU A 77 -10.18 4.74 -15.21
N ILE A 78 -8.93 4.26 -15.18
CA ILE A 78 -8.48 3.10 -15.97
C ILE A 78 -9.33 1.88 -15.61
N PHE A 79 -9.47 1.55 -14.33
CA PHE A 79 -10.19 0.35 -13.91
C PHE A 79 -11.72 0.50 -13.87
N THR A 80 -12.26 1.70 -14.14
CA THR A 80 -13.67 1.85 -14.51
C THR A 80 -13.95 1.20 -15.87
N VAL A 81 -13.00 1.30 -16.81
CA VAL A 81 -13.11 0.70 -18.15
C VAL A 81 -12.62 -0.75 -18.17
N TYR A 82 -11.54 -1.05 -17.45
CA TYR A 82 -10.89 -2.36 -17.39
C TYR A 82 -11.14 -3.05 -16.04
N SER A 83 -12.40 -3.13 -15.62
CA SER A 83 -12.79 -3.64 -14.29
C SER A 83 -12.31 -5.06 -14.03
N ASP A 84 -12.34 -5.94 -15.04
CA ASP A 84 -11.92 -7.33 -14.93
C ASP A 84 -10.40 -7.48 -14.73
N GLU A 85 -9.64 -6.46 -15.09
CA GLU A 85 -8.18 -6.41 -14.95
C GLU A 85 -7.74 -5.68 -13.67
N CYS A 86 -8.69 -5.19 -12.87
CA CYS A 86 -8.36 -4.49 -11.63
C CYS A 86 -7.61 -5.42 -10.67
N PRO A 87 -6.35 -5.08 -10.31
CA PRO A 87 -5.51 -5.95 -9.51
C PRO A 87 -5.85 -5.91 -8.02
N LEU A 88 -6.74 -5.02 -7.61
CA LEU A 88 -7.06 -4.77 -6.22
C LEU A 88 -8.56 -4.97 -5.96
N SER A 89 -8.85 -5.44 -4.77
CA SER A 89 -10.20 -5.51 -4.21
C SER A 89 -10.18 -4.97 -2.78
N ALA A 90 -11.32 -4.49 -2.32
CA ALA A 90 -11.48 -4.01 -0.96
C ALA A 90 -12.45 -4.90 -0.17
N VAL A 91 -12.14 -5.12 1.11
CA VAL A 91 -12.99 -5.87 2.04
C VAL A 91 -13.26 -5.01 3.25
N ARG A 92 -14.52 -4.71 3.52
CA ARG A 92 -14.97 -4.09 4.76
C ARG A 92 -15.14 -5.14 5.83
N ILE A 93 -14.51 -4.90 6.97
CA ILE A 93 -14.62 -5.72 8.16
C ILE A 93 -15.37 -4.92 9.20
N GLU A 94 -16.54 -5.42 9.61
CA GLU A 94 -17.29 -4.89 10.73
C GLU A 94 -16.95 -5.68 12.00
N LYS A 95 -16.77 -4.99 13.12
CA LYS A 95 -16.55 -5.60 14.43
C LYS A 95 -17.78 -5.44 15.33
N ASP A 96 -17.90 -6.29 16.34
CA ASP A 96 -18.88 -6.06 17.40
C ASP A 96 -18.58 -4.77 18.18
N ARG A 97 -19.63 -4.16 18.77
CA ARG A 97 -19.55 -2.83 19.41
C ARG A 97 -18.70 -2.80 20.69
N PHE A 98 -18.44 -3.95 21.28
CA PHE A 98 -17.78 -4.06 22.59
C PHE A 98 -16.30 -4.37 22.46
N SER A 99 -15.83 -4.73 21.28
CA SER A 99 -14.44 -5.09 21.03
C SER A 99 -13.59 -3.85 20.77
N ASP A 100 -12.50 -3.76 21.50
CA ASP A 100 -11.44 -2.77 21.25
C ASP A 100 -10.27 -3.48 20.59
N ILE A 101 -10.27 -3.50 19.26
CA ILE A 101 -9.24 -4.11 18.41
C ILE A 101 -8.71 -3.08 17.43
N GLY A 102 -7.41 -3.13 17.19
CA GLY A 102 -6.70 -2.21 16.34
C GLY A 102 -6.01 -2.88 15.15
N HIS A 103 -5.19 -2.12 14.46
CA HIS A 103 -4.47 -2.56 13.25
C HIS A 103 -3.73 -3.90 13.45
N ARG A 104 -3.06 -4.10 14.60
CA ARG A 104 -2.32 -5.34 14.90
C ARG A 104 -3.22 -6.56 14.95
N ASP A 105 -4.40 -6.41 15.53
CA ASP A 105 -5.35 -7.51 15.70
C ASP A 105 -5.92 -7.93 14.36
N TYR A 106 -6.33 -6.97 13.52
CA TYR A 106 -6.77 -7.23 12.15
C TYR A 106 -5.68 -7.88 11.32
N LEU A 107 -4.46 -7.33 11.33
CA LEU A 107 -3.33 -7.90 10.60
C LEU A 107 -3.02 -9.32 11.09
N GLY A 108 -3.00 -9.55 12.40
CA GLY A 108 -2.78 -10.87 13.00
C GLY A 108 -3.85 -11.88 12.58
N ALA A 109 -5.11 -11.47 12.56
CA ALA A 109 -6.23 -12.31 12.16
C ALA A 109 -6.14 -12.69 10.66
N VAL A 110 -5.84 -11.72 9.78
CA VAL A 110 -5.66 -11.94 8.34
C VAL A 110 -4.46 -12.85 8.07
N MET A 111 -3.32 -12.62 8.73
CA MET A 111 -2.14 -13.48 8.58
C MET A 111 -2.39 -14.88 9.16
N GLY A 112 -3.22 -14.98 10.19
CA GLY A 112 -3.66 -16.26 10.78
C GLY A 112 -4.47 -17.15 9.82
N LEU A 113 -5.05 -16.57 8.76
CA LEU A 113 -5.66 -17.33 7.67
C LEU A 113 -4.64 -18.01 6.73
N GLY A 114 -3.33 -17.76 6.92
CA GLY A 114 -2.27 -18.29 6.06
C GLY A 114 -1.97 -17.44 4.83
N LEU A 115 -2.55 -16.24 4.73
CA LEU A 115 -2.24 -15.30 3.65
C LEU A 115 -0.83 -14.73 3.82
N THR A 116 -0.17 -14.44 2.70
CA THR A 116 1.14 -13.78 2.71
C THR A 116 0.97 -12.26 2.83
N ARG A 117 1.95 -11.57 3.42
CA ARG A 117 1.91 -10.11 3.53
C ARG A 117 1.89 -9.41 2.17
N GLU A 118 2.43 -10.07 1.14
CA GLU A 118 2.46 -9.59 -0.25
C GLU A 118 1.09 -9.59 -0.92
N SER A 119 0.13 -10.38 -0.44
CA SER A 119 -1.23 -10.42 -0.98
C SER A 119 -2.18 -9.43 -0.32
N VAL A 120 -1.72 -8.71 0.74
CA VAL A 120 -2.53 -7.78 1.53
C VAL A 120 -1.89 -6.40 1.50
N GLY A 121 -2.67 -5.40 1.11
CA GLY A 121 -2.31 -3.99 1.10
C GLY A 121 -2.46 -3.33 2.47
N ASP A 122 -3.03 -2.14 2.47
CA ASP A 122 -3.27 -1.37 3.69
C ASP A 122 -4.53 -1.83 4.42
N ILE A 123 -4.50 -1.67 5.74
CA ILE A 123 -5.62 -1.90 6.66
C ILE A 123 -6.03 -0.57 7.24
N CYS A 124 -7.12 -0.01 6.75
CA CYS A 124 -7.66 1.29 7.11
C CYS A 124 -8.59 1.15 8.30
N VAL A 125 -8.07 1.27 9.53
CA VAL A 125 -8.85 1.09 10.76
C VAL A 125 -9.84 2.23 10.94
N GLN A 126 -11.08 1.86 11.32
CA GLN A 126 -12.19 2.75 11.60
C GLN A 126 -12.77 2.43 12.98
N PRO A 127 -13.57 3.31 13.60
CA PRO A 127 -14.19 3.05 14.90
C PRO A 127 -15.10 1.81 14.91
N ASP A 128 -15.72 1.48 13.79
CA ASP A 128 -16.67 0.38 13.58
C ASP A 128 -16.04 -0.89 12.98
N GLY A 129 -14.76 -0.84 12.61
CA GLY A 129 -14.08 -1.97 11.98
C GLY A 129 -12.82 -1.57 11.22
N CYS A 130 -12.64 -2.08 10.01
CA CYS A 130 -11.60 -1.63 9.08
C CYS A 130 -11.99 -1.92 7.63
N ASP A 131 -11.35 -1.22 6.70
CA ASP A 131 -11.36 -1.58 5.29
C ASP A 131 -9.96 -2.11 4.92
N ILE A 132 -9.90 -3.25 4.25
CA ILE A 132 -8.65 -3.94 3.88
C ILE A 132 -8.54 -3.95 2.36
N ILE A 133 -7.43 -3.45 1.83
CA ILE A 133 -7.08 -3.61 0.42
C ILE A 133 -6.31 -4.91 0.26
N ALA A 134 -6.65 -5.70 -0.74
CA ALA A 134 -5.99 -6.97 -0.99
C ALA A 134 -6.00 -7.31 -2.49
N LEU A 135 -5.19 -8.27 -2.91
CA LEU A 135 -5.35 -8.89 -4.21
C LEU A 135 -6.69 -9.64 -4.30
N PRO A 136 -7.34 -9.74 -5.47
CA PRO A 136 -8.70 -10.26 -5.60
C PRO A 136 -8.92 -11.63 -4.93
N ASN A 137 -8.00 -12.59 -5.13
CA ASN A 137 -8.08 -13.91 -4.51
C ASN A 137 -7.95 -13.85 -2.98
N ALA A 138 -7.09 -12.96 -2.46
CA ALA A 138 -6.93 -12.76 -1.02
C ALA A 138 -8.15 -12.07 -0.42
N ALA A 139 -8.72 -11.08 -1.12
CA ALA A 139 -9.95 -10.40 -0.70
C ALA A 139 -11.12 -11.40 -0.58
N LYS A 140 -11.30 -12.25 -1.59
CA LYS A 140 -12.32 -13.30 -1.56
C LYS A 140 -12.09 -14.28 -0.41
N TYR A 141 -10.84 -14.69 -0.19
CA TYR A 141 -10.50 -15.59 0.90
C TYR A 141 -10.73 -14.97 2.29
N ILE A 142 -10.44 -13.67 2.45
CA ILE A 142 -10.74 -12.91 3.66
C ILE A 142 -12.26 -12.85 3.90
N GLU A 143 -13.04 -12.51 2.87
CA GLU A 143 -14.50 -12.45 2.96
C GLU A 143 -15.09 -13.78 3.43
N ASP A 144 -14.61 -14.89 2.88
CA ASP A 144 -15.16 -16.22 3.17
C ASP A 144 -14.71 -16.79 4.53
N ASN A 145 -13.56 -16.37 5.07
CA ASN A 145 -12.94 -17.07 6.20
C ASN A 145 -12.67 -16.19 7.43
N LEU A 146 -12.67 -14.85 7.31
CA LEU A 146 -12.36 -13.98 8.44
C LEU A 146 -13.60 -13.76 9.31
N THR A 147 -13.72 -14.51 10.40
CA THR A 147 -14.87 -14.46 11.32
C THR A 147 -14.54 -13.89 12.70
N GLY A 148 -13.26 -13.66 13.00
CA GLY A 148 -12.87 -13.13 14.30
C GLY A 148 -11.42 -12.66 14.37
N ALA A 149 -11.14 -11.79 15.35
CA ALA A 149 -9.80 -11.36 15.73
C ALA A 149 -9.70 -11.35 17.27
N GLY A 150 -8.90 -12.24 17.82
CA GLY A 150 -8.84 -12.45 19.26
C GLY A 150 -10.20 -12.86 19.83
N ARG A 151 -10.82 -11.96 20.62
CA ARG A 151 -12.16 -12.17 21.19
C ARG A 151 -13.27 -11.48 20.40
N ALA A 152 -12.93 -10.66 19.42
CA ALA A 152 -13.89 -9.93 18.62
C ALA A 152 -14.51 -10.84 17.56
N THR A 153 -15.82 -10.74 17.37
CA THR A 153 -16.52 -11.33 16.24
C THR A 153 -16.48 -10.34 15.06
N LEU A 154 -16.11 -10.83 13.91
CA LEU A 154 -15.97 -10.03 12.68
C LEU A 154 -16.96 -10.51 11.61
N LYS A 155 -17.37 -9.55 10.77
CA LYS A 155 -18.09 -9.81 9.53
C LYS A 155 -17.33 -9.16 8.39
N ALA A 156 -16.96 -9.95 7.39
CA ALA A 156 -16.25 -9.49 6.21
C ALA A 156 -17.18 -9.44 5.00
N LYS A 157 -17.06 -8.40 4.19
CA LYS A 157 -17.79 -8.23 2.93
C LYS A 157 -16.95 -7.44 1.94
N GLN A 158 -16.85 -7.92 0.70
CA GLN A 158 -16.25 -7.12 -0.37
C GLN A 158 -17.08 -5.88 -0.66
N ILE A 159 -16.37 -4.77 -0.92
CA ILE A 159 -16.94 -3.46 -1.28
C ILE A 159 -16.22 -2.92 -2.52
N PRO A 160 -16.84 -2.01 -3.28
CA PRO A 160 -16.13 -1.23 -4.30
C PRO A 160 -14.95 -0.45 -3.72
N LEU A 161 -13.88 -0.28 -4.50
CA LEU A 161 -12.69 0.45 -4.06
C LEU A 161 -12.99 1.91 -3.70
N GLU A 162 -13.95 2.52 -4.39
CA GLU A 162 -14.40 3.91 -4.17
C GLU A 162 -15.07 4.09 -2.78
N GLU A 163 -15.55 3.02 -2.18
CA GLU A 163 -16.14 3.03 -0.84
C GLU A 163 -15.13 2.88 0.28
N VAL A 164 -13.84 2.68 -0.04
CA VAL A 164 -12.79 2.53 0.97
C VAL A 164 -12.64 3.81 1.78
N ARG A 165 -12.71 3.65 3.09
CA ARG A 165 -12.52 4.73 4.05
C ARG A 165 -11.03 4.85 4.37
N ALA A 166 -10.30 5.61 3.55
CA ALA A 166 -8.88 5.88 3.77
C ALA A 166 -8.63 6.45 5.17
N PRO A 167 -7.50 6.14 5.81
CA PRO A 167 -7.14 6.74 7.10
C PRO A 167 -7.12 8.26 6.97
N GLN A 168 -7.75 8.97 7.90
CA GLN A 168 -7.56 10.41 7.98
C GLN A 168 -6.12 10.68 8.45
N VAL A 169 -5.28 11.12 7.53
CA VAL A 169 -3.93 11.55 7.87
C VAL A 169 -4.04 12.89 8.60
N ASN A 170 -3.91 12.86 9.92
CA ASN A 170 -3.77 14.09 10.69
C ASN A 170 -2.39 14.70 10.42
N THR A 171 -2.28 15.50 9.37
CA THR A 171 -1.06 16.27 9.09
C THR A 171 -0.99 17.46 10.03
N LYS A 172 0.14 17.58 10.70
CA LYS A 172 0.47 18.77 11.48
C LYS A 172 1.59 19.51 10.75
N GLU A 173 1.27 20.66 10.18
CA GLU A 173 2.31 21.56 9.68
C GLU A 173 3.09 22.16 10.86
N THR A 174 4.40 21.99 10.82
CA THR A 174 5.30 22.57 11.84
C THR A 174 6.46 23.26 11.14
N SER A 175 6.62 24.54 11.41
CA SER A 175 7.82 25.28 10.97
C SER A 175 8.94 25.07 11.97
N ILE A 176 10.08 24.61 11.49
CA ILE A 176 11.27 24.41 12.30
C ILE A 176 12.43 25.22 11.73
N THR A 177 13.35 25.66 12.59
CA THR A 177 14.60 26.29 12.18
C THR A 177 15.76 25.37 12.54
N VAL A 178 16.51 24.93 11.53
CA VAL A 178 17.68 24.06 11.73
C VAL A 178 18.96 24.74 11.30
N ALA A 179 20.02 24.55 12.06
CA ALA A 179 21.33 25.11 11.75
C ALA A 179 21.98 24.48 10.48
N SER A 180 21.52 23.31 10.07
CA SER A 180 21.95 22.67 8.82
C SER A 180 20.84 21.72 8.31
N PRO A 181 20.71 21.52 6.97
CA PRO A 181 19.70 20.65 6.36
C PRO A 181 20.05 19.14 6.49
N ARG A 182 20.67 18.75 7.58
CA ARG A 182 20.98 17.36 7.87
C ARG A 182 19.74 16.65 8.41
N LEU A 183 19.51 15.42 7.98
CA LEU A 183 18.35 14.62 8.35
C LEU A 183 18.22 14.42 9.86
N ASP A 184 19.35 14.16 10.55
CA ASP A 184 19.41 14.02 12.01
C ASP A 184 19.03 15.33 12.77
N ALA A 185 19.35 16.49 12.19
CA ALA A 185 18.99 17.78 12.77
C ALA A 185 17.50 18.09 12.57
N VAL A 186 16.98 17.88 11.35
CA VAL A 186 15.57 18.07 11.01
C VAL A 186 14.68 17.15 11.84
N ALA A 187 14.99 15.85 11.87
CA ALA A 187 14.25 14.87 12.66
C ALA A 187 14.31 15.19 14.17
N GLY A 188 15.47 15.62 14.66
CA GLY A 188 15.63 16.03 16.05
C GLY A 188 14.66 17.14 16.45
N GLU A 189 14.52 18.18 15.64
CA GLU A 189 13.60 19.31 15.90
C GLU A 189 12.13 18.88 15.76
N ILE A 190 11.77 18.15 14.68
CA ILE A 190 10.38 17.73 14.44
C ILE A 190 9.87 16.85 15.59
N PHE A 191 10.67 15.86 16.02
CA PHE A 191 10.28 14.88 17.02
C PHE A 191 10.76 15.20 18.44
N SER A 192 11.36 16.36 18.66
CA SER A 192 11.93 16.78 19.94
C SER A 192 12.92 15.74 20.51
N LEU A 193 13.76 15.19 19.65
CA LEU A 193 14.76 14.20 19.99
C LEU A 193 16.16 14.82 20.06
N SER A 194 17.04 14.25 20.89
CA SER A 194 18.46 14.56 20.78
C SER A 194 19.00 14.12 19.41
N ARG A 195 20.04 14.78 18.92
CA ARG A 195 20.65 14.49 17.62
C ARG A 195 21.10 13.02 17.47
N SER A 196 21.63 12.46 18.55
CA SER A 196 22.02 11.04 18.61
C SER A 196 20.82 10.11 18.57
N ALA A 197 19.73 10.44 19.29
CA ALA A 197 18.50 9.67 19.27
C ALA A 197 17.81 9.73 17.89
N ALA A 198 17.80 10.90 17.25
CA ALA A 198 17.28 11.06 15.89
C ALA A 198 18.09 10.23 14.88
N ALA A 199 19.42 10.28 14.94
CA ALA A 199 20.29 9.48 14.07
C ALA A 199 20.07 7.98 14.27
N GLN A 200 19.88 7.52 15.51
CA GLN A 200 19.56 6.14 15.81
C GLN A 200 18.18 5.73 15.30
N ALA A 201 17.17 6.56 15.48
CA ALA A 201 15.82 6.32 14.98
C ALA A 201 15.78 6.23 13.44
N ILE A 202 16.54 7.06 12.74
CA ILE A 202 16.71 7.00 11.28
C ILE A 202 17.40 5.69 10.87
N ALA A 203 18.49 5.32 11.55
CA ALA A 203 19.21 4.09 11.27
C ALA A 203 18.37 2.82 11.49
N LEU A 204 17.42 2.87 12.43
CA LEU A 204 16.46 1.80 12.69
C LEU A 204 15.21 1.88 11.80
N SER A 205 15.17 2.80 10.83
CA SER A 205 14.01 3.05 9.95
C SER A 205 12.70 3.33 10.70
N LEU A 206 12.78 3.90 11.91
CA LEU A 206 11.63 4.33 12.70
C LEU A 206 11.08 5.70 12.26
N ILE A 207 11.87 6.43 11.46
CA ILE A 207 11.50 7.72 10.86
C ILE A 207 11.61 7.58 9.35
N HIS A 208 10.48 7.67 8.67
CA HIS A 208 10.41 7.77 7.22
C HIS A 208 10.25 9.25 6.83
N ILE A 209 11.10 9.71 5.92
CA ILE A 209 10.96 11.02 5.29
C ILE A 209 10.64 10.74 3.83
N SER A 210 9.41 11.03 3.43
CA SER A 210 9.00 11.07 2.03
C SER A 210 9.41 12.45 1.46
N GLU A 211 10.07 12.46 0.31
CA GLU A 211 10.28 13.69 -0.43
C GLU A 211 8.92 14.25 -0.90
N PRO A 212 8.67 15.57 -0.75
CA PRO A 212 7.47 16.15 -1.32
C PRO A 212 7.50 15.99 -2.84
N THR A 213 6.49 15.35 -3.39
CA THR A 213 6.27 15.30 -4.84
C THR A 213 6.18 16.76 -5.35
N ARG A 214 7.14 17.18 -6.16
CA ARG A 214 7.03 18.44 -6.89
C ARG A 214 5.93 18.28 -7.93
N HIS A 215 4.83 18.99 -7.72
CA HIS A 215 3.84 19.27 -8.74
C HIS A 215 4.40 20.25 -9.79
#